data_51243738c0870a4115a8ad36314be1c1
#
_entry.id   51243738c0870a4115a8ad36314be1c1
#
_cell.length_a   1.000
_cell.length_b   1.000
_cell.length_c   1.000
_cell.angle_alpha   90.00
_cell.angle_beta   90.00
_cell.angle_gamma   90.00
#
_symmetry.space_group_name_H-M   'P 1'
#
loop_
_entity.id
_entity.type
_entity.pdbx_description
1 polymer ?
#
loop_
_entity_poly.entity_id
_entity_poly.type
_entity_poly.pdbx_seq_one_letter_code
_entity_poly.pdbx_strand_id
1 'polypeptide(L)'
;MQENKTFLHVFDQHTLRNIVKLTSDGLITELIGPIGTGKESYVFYSKDVHGYEVAVKIHRHNIQSFKEIPSYLSLRGIKSGGFLNTIDDWTRYEYKSLERAFNSGVRAPKPIGLYKNLIVMGFVGFNSVPAASAIKDSNFDLEEWYKDIIGFIIKMGKSGMIHGDLSPYNILNFDSKPYLIDFSQSLKLTSLTKEYLTRDINNINNWFLKLGKQDLVTEQEVLDSVYGEKK
;
A
#
# COMPACT_ATOMS: atom_id res chain seq x y z
N MET A 1 -1.09 -10.84 28.99
CA MET A 1 -1.09 -9.39 29.31
C MET A 1 0.33 -8.76 29.39
N GLN A 2 1.42 -9.51 29.27
CA GLN A 2 2.79 -8.99 29.36
C GLN A 2 3.46 -8.68 28.01
N GLU A 3 3.04 -9.25 26.90
CA GLU A 3 3.69 -9.06 25.58
C GLU A 3 3.40 -7.71 24.93
N ASN A 4 2.26 -7.08 25.21
CA ASN A 4 1.86 -5.80 24.59
C ASN A 4 2.71 -4.60 25.04
N LYS A 5 3.40 -4.68 26.19
CA LYS A 5 4.25 -3.59 26.68
C LYS A 5 5.58 -3.43 25.92
N THR A 6 6.07 -4.49 25.29
CA THR A 6 7.39 -4.51 24.65
C THR A 6 7.43 -3.67 23.35
N PHE A 7 6.30 -3.55 22.63
CA PHE A 7 6.25 -2.81 21.38
C PHE A 7 6.13 -1.30 21.55
N LEU A 8 5.59 -0.83 22.68
CA LEU A 8 5.40 0.61 22.92
C LEU A 8 6.76 1.37 23.03
N HIS A 9 7.84 0.69 23.39
CA HIS A 9 9.18 1.27 23.45
C HIS A 9 9.78 1.57 22.07
N VAL A 10 9.19 1.06 20.99
CA VAL A 10 9.65 1.28 19.61
C VAL A 10 9.12 2.60 19.05
N PHE A 11 8.08 3.18 19.67
CA PHE A 11 7.42 4.38 19.20
C PHE A 11 7.91 5.62 19.95
N ASP A 12 8.06 6.72 19.20
CA ASP A 12 8.26 8.03 19.80
C ASP A 12 6.98 8.54 20.51
N GLN A 13 7.12 9.56 21.34
CA GLN A 13 6.00 10.11 22.12
C GLN A 13 4.88 10.69 21.23
N HIS A 14 5.20 11.21 20.04
CA HIS A 14 4.19 11.73 19.10
C HIS A 14 3.33 10.59 18.57
N THR A 15 3.96 9.51 18.11
CA THR A 15 3.27 8.31 17.64
C THR A 15 2.38 7.71 18.76
N LEU A 16 2.86 7.63 19.99
CA LEU A 16 2.07 7.13 21.12
C LEU A 16 0.80 7.98 21.35
N ARG A 17 0.90 9.30 21.32
CA ARG A 17 -0.27 10.21 21.43
C ARG A 17 -1.26 10.00 20.26
N ASN A 18 -0.74 9.78 19.07
CA ASN A 18 -1.56 9.54 17.89
C ASN A 18 -2.32 8.21 17.99
N ILE A 19 -1.69 7.16 18.53
CA ILE A 19 -2.33 5.86 18.81
C ILE A 19 -3.47 6.05 19.83
N VAL A 20 -3.21 6.77 20.94
CA VAL A 20 -4.25 7.08 21.94
C VAL A 20 -5.43 7.81 21.31
N LYS A 21 -5.19 8.73 20.37
CA LYS A 21 -6.27 9.43 19.64
C LYS A 21 -7.10 8.47 18.82
N LEU A 22 -6.47 7.56 18.04
CA LEU A 22 -7.20 6.55 17.26
C LEU A 22 -8.07 5.64 18.16
N THR A 23 -7.55 5.28 19.35
CA THR A 23 -8.30 4.48 20.33
C THR A 23 -9.47 5.28 20.89
N SER A 24 -9.27 6.55 21.23
CA SER A 24 -10.35 7.43 21.73
C SER A 24 -11.44 7.67 20.69
N ASP A 25 -11.09 7.70 19.41
CA ASP A 25 -12.04 7.86 18.30
C ASP A 25 -12.74 6.54 17.92
N GLY A 26 -12.40 5.42 18.57
CA GLY A 26 -13.00 4.12 18.32
C GLY A 26 -12.54 3.43 17.02
N LEU A 27 -11.53 3.98 16.33
CA LEU A 27 -11.00 3.39 15.11
C LEU A 27 -10.21 2.11 15.39
N ILE A 28 -9.63 2.00 16.58
CA ILE A 28 -8.95 0.80 17.07
C ILE A 28 -9.23 0.62 18.57
N THR A 29 -9.11 -0.60 19.06
CA THR A 29 -9.15 -0.88 20.51
C THR A 29 -7.75 -0.83 21.12
N GLU A 30 -6.83 -1.58 20.54
CA GLU A 30 -5.41 -1.64 20.94
C GLU A 30 -4.55 -2.17 19.80
N LEU A 31 -3.24 -1.96 19.83
CA LEU A 31 -2.31 -2.63 18.94
C LEU A 31 -2.00 -4.03 19.51
N ILE A 32 -2.44 -5.08 18.82
CA ILE A 32 -2.35 -6.46 19.33
C ILE A 32 -0.98 -7.06 19.01
N GLY A 33 -0.50 -6.94 17.78
CA GLY A 33 0.81 -7.46 17.38
C GLY A 33 1.25 -6.96 16.00
N PRO A 34 2.57 -6.94 15.73
CA PRO A 34 3.09 -6.57 14.41
C PRO A 34 2.78 -7.66 13.39
N ILE A 35 2.32 -7.27 12.21
CA ILE A 35 2.07 -8.13 11.04
C ILE A 35 2.98 -7.81 9.87
N GLY A 36 3.67 -6.66 9.94
CA GLY A 36 4.67 -6.25 8.96
C GLY A 36 5.66 -5.25 9.57
N THR A 37 6.91 -5.39 9.19
CA THR A 37 7.99 -4.48 9.62
C THR A 37 8.81 -4.11 8.41
N GLY A 38 8.77 -2.84 8.05
CA GLY A 38 9.56 -2.25 6.98
C GLY A 38 10.58 -1.22 7.50
N LYS A 39 11.40 -0.71 6.58
CA LYS A 39 12.36 0.36 6.90
C LYS A 39 11.65 1.66 7.29
N GLU A 40 10.51 1.95 6.67
CA GLU A 40 9.79 3.22 6.74
C GLU A 40 8.55 3.16 7.64
N SER A 41 8.00 1.97 7.88
CA SER A 41 6.77 1.80 8.64
C SER A 41 6.69 0.45 9.36
N TYR A 42 5.81 0.41 10.34
CA TYR A 42 5.30 -0.81 10.96
C TYR A 42 3.85 -1.01 10.58
N VAL A 43 3.42 -2.25 10.45
CA VAL A 43 2.00 -2.59 10.30
C VAL A 43 1.61 -3.48 11.47
N PHE A 44 0.57 -3.09 12.19
CA PHE A 44 0.04 -3.81 13.34
C PHE A 44 -1.35 -4.34 13.05
N TYR A 45 -1.62 -5.51 13.57
CA TYR A 45 -2.98 -6.03 13.68
C TYR A 45 -3.70 -5.38 14.86
N SER A 46 -4.95 -5.06 14.66
CA SER A 46 -5.86 -4.50 15.66
C SER A 46 -7.30 -4.92 15.38
N LYS A 47 -8.19 -4.52 16.26
CA LYS A 47 -9.65 -4.56 16.05
C LYS A 47 -10.22 -3.17 16.28
N ASP A 48 -11.29 -2.83 15.58
CA ASP A 48 -12.09 -1.64 15.89
C ASP A 48 -13.01 -1.89 17.10
N VAL A 49 -13.76 -0.87 17.52
CA VAL A 49 -14.69 -0.98 18.66
C VAL A 49 -15.86 -1.93 18.42
N HIS A 50 -16.11 -2.31 17.17
CA HIS A 50 -17.16 -3.27 16.80
C HIS A 50 -16.62 -4.70 16.66
N GLY A 51 -15.30 -4.91 16.87
CA GLY A 51 -14.63 -6.20 16.77
C GLY A 51 -14.18 -6.57 15.36
N TYR A 52 -14.31 -5.69 14.36
CA TYR A 52 -13.81 -5.94 13.02
C TYR A 52 -12.29 -5.88 12.99
N GLU A 53 -11.69 -6.80 12.25
CA GLU A 53 -10.23 -6.88 12.08
C GLU A 53 -9.73 -5.73 11.21
N VAL A 54 -8.73 -5.00 11.70
CA VAL A 54 -8.11 -3.86 11.02
C VAL A 54 -6.58 -3.96 11.07
N ALA A 55 -5.93 -3.32 10.12
CA ALA A 55 -4.48 -3.11 10.12
C ALA A 55 -4.18 -1.64 10.36
N VAL A 56 -3.17 -1.37 11.19
CA VAL A 56 -2.69 -0.02 11.49
C VAL A 56 -1.27 0.13 10.95
N LYS A 57 -1.10 0.90 9.87
CA LYS A 57 0.22 1.26 9.34
C LYS A 57 0.71 2.51 10.03
N ILE A 58 1.91 2.44 10.59
CA ILE A 58 2.55 3.48 11.39
C ILE A 58 3.83 3.91 10.71
N HIS A 59 3.86 5.10 10.14
CA HIS A 59 5.08 5.66 9.56
C HIS A 59 6.03 6.13 10.66
N ARG A 60 7.32 5.79 10.50
CA ARG A 60 8.36 6.15 11.46
C ARG A 60 8.76 7.61 11.32
N HIS A 61 8.92 8.33 12.42
CA HIS A 61 9.47 9.68 12.42
C HIS A 61 11.01 9.72 12.25
N ASN A 62 11.70 8.63 12.51
CA ASN A 62 13.17 8.59 12.47
C ASN A 62 13.67 7.80 11.27
N ILE A 63 13.52 8.34 10.05
CA ILE A 63 13.97 7.69 8.84
C ILE A 63 15.14 8.46 8.24
N GLN A 64 16.31 7.82 8.20
CA GLN A 64 17.49 8.35 7.49
C GLN A 64 17.23 8.52 5.99
N SER A 65 16.37 7.72 5.39
CA SER A 65 15.94 7.79 3.99
C SER A 65 15.18 9.07 3.64
N PHE A 66 14.62 9.80 4.60
CA PHE A 66 14.02 11.12 4.34
C PHE A 66 15.03 12.19 3.88
N LYS A 67 16.33 11.96 3.95
CA LYS A 67 17.33 12.87 3.36
C LYS A 67 17.31 12.84 1.82
N GLU A 68 16.80 11.79 1.20
CA GLU A 68 16.70 11.62 -0.27
C GLU A 68 15.31 11.98 -0.83
N ILE A 69 14.36 12.28 0.02
CA ILE A 69 12.96 12.56 -0.32
C ILE A 69 12.72 13.83 -1.15
N PRO A 70 13.52 14.91 -1.13
CA PRO A 70 13.15 16.15 -1.80
C PRO A 70 12.75 16.01 -3.28
N SER A 71 13.44 15.19 -4.06
CA SER A 71 13.11 14.97 -5.48
C SER A 71 11.82 14.18 -5.67
N TYR A 72 11.61 13.19 -4.81
CA TYR A 72 10.43 12.32 -4.84
C TYR A 72 9.15 13.04 -4.38
N LEU A 73 9.26 13.90 -3.38
CA LEU A 73 8.15 14.74 -2.90
C LEU A 73 7.71 15.77 -3.94
N SER A 74 8.64 16.30 -4.74
CA SER A 74 8.30 17.27 -5.79
C SER A 74 7.40 16.66 -6.87
N LEU A 75 7.64 15.39 -7.24
CA LEU A 75 6.79 14.64 -8.19
C LEU A 75 5.37 14.42 -7.65
N ARG A 76 5.19 14.43 -6.33
CA ARG A 76 3.90 14.29 -5.63
C ARG A 76 3.23 15.62 -5.33
N GLY A 77 3.91 16.75 -5.58
CA GLY A 77 3.43 18.08 -5.21
C GLY A 77 3.46 18.34 -3.70
N ILE A 78 4.19 17.53 -2.94
CA ILE A 78 4.37 17.73 -1.49
C ILE A 78 5.47 18.76 -1.28
N LYS A 79 5.12 19.89 -0.67
CA LYS A 79 6.08 20.94 -0.30
C LYS A 79 6.75 20.59 1.02
N SER A 80 8.07 20.69 1.10
CA SER A 80 8.81 20.45 2.33
C SER A 80 8.48 21.54 3.38
N GLY A 81 7.75 21.17 4.40
CA GLY A 81 7.38 22.07 5.50
C GLY A 81 7.71 21.44 6.86
N GLY A 82 8.97 21.44 7.27
CA GLY A 82 9.38 20.83 8.55
C GLY A 82 9.22 19.30 8.61
N PHE A 83 10.08 18.62 9.34
CA PHE A 83 10.22 17.16 9.34
C PHE A 83 8.92 16.38 9.72
N LEU A 84 8.23 16.82 10.77
CA LEU A 84 6.98 16.16 11.23
C LEU A 84 5.84 16.34 10.22
N ASN A 85 5.71 17.54 9.62
CA ASN A 85 4.71 17.80 8.59
C ASN A 85 4.95 16.97 7.33
N THR A 86 6.22 16.69 7.01
CA THR A 86 6.58 15.86 5.84
C THR A 86 6.08 14.42 5.98
N ILE A 87 6.17 13.83 7.19
CA ILE A 87 5.68 12.47 7.45
C ILE A 87 4.15 12.42 7.42
N ASP A 88 3.51 13.38 8.07
CA ASP A 88 2.05 13.50 8.05
C ASP A 88 1.53 13.68 6.62
N ASP A 89 2.21 14.49 5.80
CA ASP A 89 1.85 14.71 4.39
C ASP A 89 2.10 13.47 3.53
N TRP A 90 3.19 12.73 3.79
CA TRP A 90 3.45 11.44 3.16
C TRP A 90 2.37 10.43 3.50
N THR A 91 2.04 10.28 4.78
CA THR A 91 1.00 9.36 5.26
C THR A 91 -0.35 9.72 4.65
N ARG A 92 -0.69 11.01 4.58
CA ARG A 92 -1.91 11.50 3.93
C ARG A 92 -1.92 11.20 2.44
N TYR A 93 -0.78 11.33 1.77
CA TYR A 93 -0.67 11.00 0.35
C TYR A 93 -0.89 9.51 0.10
N GLU A 94 -0.24 8.64 0.88
CA GLU A 94 -0.44 7.19 0.80
C GLU A 94 -1.90 6.80 1.06
N TYR A 95 -2.51 7.36 2.11
CA TYR A 95 -3.93 7.10 2.41
C TYR A 95 -4.85 7.49 1.26
N LYS A 96 -4.66 8.67 0.66
CA LYS A 96 -5.44 9.11 -0.51
C LYS A 96 -5.21 8.23 -1.72
N SER A 97 -4.01 7.69 -1.88
CA SER A 97 -3.69 6.75 -2.96
C SER A 97 -4.38 5.41 -2.75
N LEU A 98 -4.40 4.90 -1.52
CA LEU A 98 -5.17 3.71 -1.13
C LEU A 98 -6.67 3.93 -1.39
N GLU A 99 -7.25 5.07 -0.97
CA GLU A 99 -8.65 5.41 -1.25
C GLU A 99 -8.95 5.42 -2.76
N ARG A 100 -8.08 6.04 -3.55
CA ARG A 100 -8.24 6.10 -5.00
C ARG A 100 -8.19 4.72 -5.64
N ALA A 101 -7.22 3.89 -5.27
CA ALA A 101 -7.11 2.51 -5.75
C ALA A 101 -8.37 1.71 -5.39
N PHE A 102 -8.78 1.73 -4.12
CA PHE A 102 -9.96 1.04 -3.65
C PHE A 102 -11.23 1.48 -4.39
N ASN A 103 -11.44 2.79 -4.52
CA ASN A 103 -12.62 3.36 -5.19
C ASN A 103 -12.62 3.11 -6.71
N SER A 104 -11.46 2.88 -7.33
CA SER A 104 -11.36 2.48 -8.75
C SER A 104 -11.63 0.99 -8.98
N GLY A 105 -11.91 0.22 -7.92
CA GLY A 105 -12.22 -1.21 -7.98
C GLY A 105 -10.96 -2.09 -8.03
N VAL A 106 -9.84 -1.61 -7.50
CA VAL A 106 -8.66 -2.42 -7.19
C VAL A 106 -8.92 -3.17 -5.90
N ARG A 107 -8.63 -4.47 -5.84
CA ARG A 107 -8.60 -5.19 -4.57
C ARG A 107 -7.40 -4.69 -3.75
N ALA A 108 -7.70 -3.93 -2.72
CA ALA A 108 -6.76 -3.36 -1.78
C ALA A 108 -7.41 -3.35 -0.38
N PRO A 109 -6.65 -3.18 0.70
CA PRO A 109 -7.22 -2.97 2.02
C PRO A 109 -8.24 -1.83 2.00
N LYS A 110 -9.43 -2.04 2.61
CA LYS A 110 -10.44 -0.97 2.70
C LYS A 110 -9.88 0.21 3.51
N PRO A 111 -9.82 1.43 2.99
CA PRO A 111 -9.41 2.60 3.78
C PRO A 111 -10.46 2.89 4.86
N ILE A 112 -10.03 3.07 6.11
CA ILE A 112 -10.92 3.28 7.26
C ILE A 112 -10.67 4.63 7.89
N GLY A 113 -9.40 4.97 8.18
CA GLY A 113 -9.08 6.21 8.85
C GLY A 113 -7.63 6.65 8.68
N LEU A 114 -7.42 7.94 8.86
CA LEU A 114 -6.12 8.60 8.81
C LEU A 114 -5.97 9.54 9.99
N TYR A 115 -4.88 9.41 10.72
CA TYR A 115 -4.51 10.40 11.71
C TYR A 115 -2.99 10.57 11.77
N LYS A 116 -2.51 11.76 11.40
CA LYS A 116 -1.07 12.08 11.41
C LYS A 116 -0.25 11.05 10.63
N ASN A 117 0.69 10.37 11.29
CA ASN A 117 1.55 9.32 10.74
C ASN A 117 0.91 7.92 10.76
N LEU A 118 -0.40 7.81 10.98
CA LEU A 118 -1.12 6.54 11.15
C LEU A 118 -2.20 6.37 10.08
N ILE A 119 -2.24 5.20 9.44
CA ILE A 119 -3.31 4.75 8.53
C ILE A 119 -4.00 3.56 9.17
N VAL A 120 -5.34 3.63 9.29
CA VAL A 120 -6.19 2.50 9.65
C VAL A 120 -6.87 1.99 8.39
N MET A 121 -6.76 0.69 8.14
CA MET A 121 -7.31 0.04 6.96
C MET A 121 -7.81 -1.36 7.30
N GLY A 122 -8.66 -1.93 6.44
CA GLY A 122 -9.14 -3.29 6.58
C GLY A 122 -7.98 -4.29 6.63
N PHE A 123 -8.09 -5.26 7.51
CA PHE A 123 -7.13 -6.35 7.59
C PHE A 123 -7.33 -7.30 6.41
N VAL A 124 -6.24 -7.65 5.74
CA VAL A 124 -6.22 -8.68 4.69
C VAL A 124 -5.66 -9.95 5.31
N GLY A 125 -6.53 -10.86 5.66
CA GLY A 125 -6.22 -12.06 6.40
C GLY A 125 -7.46 -12.63 7.10
N PHE A 126 -7.25 -13.61 7.96
CA PHE A 126 -8.34 -14.27 8.69
C PHE A 126 -7.90 -14.68 10.10
N ASN A 127 -8.74 -14.42 11.11
CA ASN A 127 -8.49 -14.78 12.50
C ASN A 127 -7.10 -14.34 13.00
N SER A 128 -6.78 -13.06 12.82
CA SER A 128 -5.48 -12.45 13.18
C SER A 128 -4.26 -12.96 12.41
N VAL A 129 -4.42 -13.90 11.47
CA VAL A 129 -3.35 -14.39 10.61
C VAL A 129 -3.34 -13.56 9.33
N PRO A 130 -2.28 -12.78 9.05
CA PRO A 130 -2.22 -11.98 7.83
C PRO A 130 -2.04 -12.88 6.62
N ALA A 131 -2.64 -12.49 5.49
CA ALA A 131 -2.41 -13.12 4.21
C ALA A 131 -0.92 -13.03 3.83
N ALA A 132 -0.40 -14.10 3.24
CA ALA A 132 0.98 -14.14 2.78
C ALA A 132 1.16 -13.29 1.51
N SER A 133 2.36 -12.73 1.32
CA SER A 133 2.69 -12.10 0.03
C SER A 133 2.79 -13.15 -1.07
N ALA A 134 2.47 -12.76 -2.31
CA ALA A 134 2.49 -13.64 -3.48
C ALA A 134 3.86 -14.27 -3.76
N ILE A 135 4.94 -13.69 -3.25
CA ILE A 135 6.29 -14.29 -3.32
C ILE A 135 6.45 -15.49 -2.36
N LYS A 136 5.64 -15.52 -1.29
CA LYS A 136 5.68 -16.59 -0.27
C LYS A 136 4.60 -17.63 -0.48
N ASP A 137 3.50 -17.25 -1.09
CA ASP A 137 2.37 -18.13 -1.38
C ASP A 137 1.92 -17.88 -2.83
N SER A 138 2.34 -18.80 -3.71
CA SER A 138 2.01 -18.81 -5.14
C SER A 138 0.89 -19.82 -5.48
N ASN A 139 0.11 -20.26 -4.49
CA ASN A 139 -1.00 -21.17 -4.71
C ASN A 139 -2.23 -20.41 -5.21
N PHE A 140 -2.26 -20.13 -6.50
CA PHE A 140 -3.33 -19.41 -7.19
C PHE A 140 -3.40 -19.79 -8.68
N ASP A 141 -4.53 -19.50 -9.32
CA ASP A 141 -4.67 -19.61 -10.77
C ASP A 141 -3.86 -18.53 -11.48
N LEU A 142 -2.91 -18.94 -12.31
CA LEU A 142 -1.95 -18.05 -12.97
C LEU A 142 -2.63 -17.08 -13.97
N GLU A 143 -3.62 -17.58 -14.72
CA GLU A 143 -4.32 -16.80 -15.72
C GLU A 143 -5.24 -15.76 -15.06
N GLU A 144 -6.00 -16.19 -14.06
CA GLU A 144 -6.92 -15.32 -13.34
C GLU A 144 -6.17 -14.21 -12.60
N TRP A 145 -5.06 -14.55 -11.93
CA TRP A 145 -4.24 -13.58 -11.21
C TRP A 145 -3.59 -12.56 -12.13
N TYR A 146 -3.02 -13.03 -13.24
CA TYR A 146 -2.42 -12.12 -14.22
C TYR A 146 -3.45 -11.13 -14.76
N LYS A 147 -4.61 -11.64 -15.20
CA LYS A 147 -5.74 -10.82 -15.69
C LYS A 147 -6.18 -9.78 -14.65
N ASP A 148 -6.33 -10.20 -13.39
CA ASP A 148 -6.71 -9.32 -12.29
C ASP A 148 -5.69 -8.21 -12.07
N ILE A 149 -4.40 -8.56 -11.97
CA ILE A 149 -3.34 -7.59 -11.67
C ILE A 149 -3.15 -6.60 -12.83
N ILE A 150 -3.14 -7.06 -14.08
CA ILE A 150 -3.12 -6.16 -15.25
C ILE A 150 -4.37 -5.27 -15.25
N GLY A 151 -5.54 -5.83 -14.95
CA GLY A 151 -6.77 -5.07 -14.80
C GLY A 151 -6.68 -4.00 -13.70
N PHE A 152 -5.99 -4.26 -12.59
CA PHE A 152 -5.75 -3.27 -11.53
C PHE A 152 -4.80 -2.16 -11.97
N ILE A 153 -3.73 -2.48 -12.70
CA ILE A 153 -2.83 -1.48 -13.28
C ILE A 153 -3.61 -0.53 -14.21
N ILE A 154 -4.45 -1.08 -15.09
CA ILE A 154 -5.29 -0.30 -16.01
C ILE A 154 -6.29 0.59 -15.23
N LYS A 155 -6.97 0.05 -14.21
CA LYS A 155 -7.91 0.82 -13.37
C LYS A 155 -7.22 1.98 -12.66
N MET A 156 -6.05 1.73 -12.06
CA MET A 156 -5.24 2.78 -11.42
C MET A 156 -4.83 3.84 -12.45
N GLY A 157 -4.30 3.42 -13.60
CA GLY A 157 -3.91 4.34 -14.68
C GLY A 157 -5.07 5.22 -15.15
N LYS A 158 -6.26 4.64 -15.40
CA LYS A 158 -7.48 5.40 -15.75
C LYS A 158 -7.93 6.36 -14.66
N SER A 159 -7.68 6.03 -13.39
CA SER A 159 -7.94 6.94 -12.27
C SER A 159 -6.87 8.05 -12.12
N GLY A 160 -5.86 8.07 -13.00
CA GLY A 160 -4.76 9.03 -12.98
C GLY A 160 -3.67 8.73 -11.94
N MET A 161 -3.49 7.46 -11.57
CA MET A 161 -2.55 7.03 -10.54
C MET A 161 -1.71 5.84 -11.02
N ILE A 162 -0.47 5.78 -10.52
CA ILE A 162 0.46 4.66 -10.68
C ILE A 162 0.78 4.13 -9.28
N HIS A 163 0.96 2.81 -9.14
CA HIS A 163 1.43 2.23 -7.88
C HIS A 163 2.86 2.67 -7.55
N GLY A 164 3.74 2.63 -8.54
CA GLY A 164 5.11 3.14 -8.47
C GLY A 164 6.12 2.20 -7.79
N ASP A 165 5.66 1.08 -7.22
CA ASP A 165 6.50 0.01 -6.65
C ASP A 165 5.77 -1.34 -6.69
N LEU A 166 5.05 -1.59 -7.80
CA LEU A 166 4.29 -2.83 -7.92
C LEU A 166 5.24 -4.02 -8.16
N SER A 167 5.12 -4.99 -7.28
CA SER A 167 5.92 -6.23 -7.31
C SER A 167 5.20 -7.33 -6.51
N PRO A 168 5.57 -8.61 -6.64
CA PRO A 168 4.96 -9.69 -5.88
C PRO A 168 5.10 -9.56 -4.35
N TYR A 169 6.01 -8.71 -3.87
CA TYR A 169 6.12 -8.39 -2.43
C TYR A 169 4.98 -7.50 -1.95
N ASN A 170 4.42 -6.67 -2.85
CA ASN A 170 3.34 -5.73 -2.58
C ASN A 170 1.98 -6.26 -3.06
N ILE A 171 1.85 -7.58 -3.21
CA ILE A 171 0.60 -8.30 -3.51
C ILE A 171 0.42 -9.40 -2.47
N LEU A 172 -0.71 -9.40 -1.77
CA LEU A 172 -1.08 -10.48 -0.85
C LEU A 172 -1.97 -11.50 -1.56
N ASN A 173 -1.76 -12.79 -1.24
CA ASN A 173 -2.68 -13.86 -1.63
C ASN A 173 -3.69 -14.07 -0.50
N PHE A 174 -4.92 -13.62 -0.70
CA PHE A 174 -5.99 -13.86 0.25
C PHE A 174 -7.19 -14.47 -0.47
N ASP A 175 -7.59 -15.64 -0.02
CA ASP A 175 -8.65 -16.43 -0.63
C ASP A 175 -8.42 -16.67 -2.14
N SER A 176 -7.18 -17.04 -2.50
CA SER A 176 -6.70 -17.23 -3.87
C SER A 176 -6.92 -16.01 -4.78
N LYS A 177 -7.03 -14.82 -4.22
CA LYS A 177 -7.20 -13.54 -4.95
C LYS A 177 -6.07 -12.57 -4.62
N PRO A 178 -5.59 -11.79 -5.62
CA PRO A 178 -4.56 -10.78 -5.40
C PRO A 178 -5.14 -9.53 -4.71
N TYR A 179 -4.47 -9.06 -3.67
CA TYR A 179 -4.73 -7.79 -2.99
C TYR A 179 -3.48 -6.91 -3.07
N LEU A 180 -3.57 -5.74 -3.69
CA LEU A 180 -2.46 -4.79 -3.74
C LEU A 180 -2.33 -4.05 -2.42
N ILE A 181 -1.09 -3.93 -1.93
CA ILE A 181 -0.76 -3.21 -0.69
C ILE A 181 0.40 -2.23 -0.93
N ASP A 182 0.64 -1.36 0.04
CA ASP A 182 1.75 -0.42 0.08
C ASP A 182 1.74 0.62 -1.06
N PHE A 183 0.86 1.60 -0.94
CA PHE A 183 0.75 2.72 -1.87
C PHE A 183 1.68 3.90 -1.53
N SER A 184 2.69 3.67 -0.67
CA SER A 184 3.62 4.70 -0.23
C SER A 184 4.44 5.32 -1.37
N GLN A 185 4.70 4.55 -2.43
CA GLN A 185 5.45 4.98 -3.61
C GLN A 185 4.57 5.42 -4.79
N SER A 186 3.24 5.48 -4.60
CA SER A 186 2.32 5.84 -5.67
C SER A 186 2.59 7.26 -6.22
N LEU A 187 2.28 7.45 -7.50
CA LEU A 187 2.47 8.70 -8.21
C LEU A 187 1.22 9.07 -9.00
N LYS A 188 1.02 10.38 -9.21
CA LYS A 188 0.05 10.85 -10.20
C LYS A 188 0.55 10.48 -11.59
N LEU A 189 -0.31 9.91 -12.43
CA LEU A 189 0.03 9.60 -13.82
C LEU A 189 0.11 10.90 -14.64
N THR A 190 1.28 11.17 -15.19
CA THR A 190 1.60 12.31 -16.06
C THR A 190 2.60 11.85 -17.13
N SER A 191 2.92 12.70 -18.09
CA SER A 191 4.00 12.43 -19.05
C SER A 191 5.35 12.20 -18.36
N LEU A 192 5.63 12.90 -17.25
CA LEU A 192 6.88 12.79 -16.50
C LEU A 192 6.99 11.53 -15.65
N THR A 193 5.88 10.89 -15.34
CA THR A 193 5.82 9.69 -14.47
C THR A 193 5.45 8.42 -15.23
N LYS A 194 5.28 8.50 -16.56
CA LYS A 194 4.90 7.35 -17.40
C LYS A 194 5.89 6.19 -17.26
N GLU A 195 7.19 6.45 -17.10
CA GLU A 195 8.23 5.45 -16.91
C GLU A 195 8.00 4.54 -15.70
N TYR A 196 7.38 5.07 -14.63
CA TYR A 196 7.03 4.28 -13.44
C TYR A 196 5.88 3.30 -13.72
N LEU A 197 4.93 3.69 -14.57
CA LEU A 197 3.87 2.78 -15.04
C LEU A 197 4.48 1.64 -15.87
N THR A 198 5.36 1.96 -16.81
CA THR A 198 6.12 0.99 -17.60
C THR A 198 6.89 0.03 -16.69
N ARG A 199 7.55 0.55 -15.66
CA ARG A 199 8.29 -0.27 -14.69
C ARG A 199 7.37 -1.23 -13.93
N ASP A 200 6.21 -0.76 -13.46
CA ASP A 200 5.22 -1.60 -12.77
C ASP A 200 4.72 -2.75 -13.68
N ILE A 201 4.41 -2.44 -14.95
CA ILE A 201 4.00 -3.44 -15.96
C ILE A 201 5.10 -4.49 -16.15
N ASN A 202 6.34 -4.04 -16.38
CA ASN A 202 7.47 -4.92 -16.63
C ASN A 202 7.81 -5.79 -15.42
N ASN A 203 7.70 -5.27 -14.20
CA ASN A 203 7.90 -6.04 -12.98
C ASN A 203 6.90 -7.21 -12.89
N ILE A 204 5.63 -6.95 -13.19
CA ILE A 204 4.57 -7.98 -13.18
C ILE A 204 4.79 -8.98 -14.32
N ASN A 205 5.02 -8.52 -15.55
CA ASN A 205 5.29 -9.41 -16.69
C ASN A 205 6.49 -10.32 -16.42
N ASN A 206 7.60 -9.77 -15.93
CA ASN A 206 8.80 -10.55 -15.62
C ASN A 206 8.55 -11.58 -14.50
N TRP A 207 7.71 -11.25 -13.54
CA TRP A 207 7.37 -12.18 -12.47
C TRP A 207 6.51 -13.33 -13.00
N PHE A 208 5.46 -13.05 -13.80
CA PHE A 208 4.59 -14.07 -14.37
C PHE A 208 5.33 -14.94 -15.41
N LEU A 209 6.27 -14.36 -16.17
CA LEU A 209 7.14 -15.13 -17.06
C LEU A 209 7.96 -16.18 -16.27
N LYS A 210 8.51 -15.80 -15.10
CA LYS A 210 9.24 -16.73 -14.22
C LYS A 210 8.34 -17.82 -13.64
N LEU A 211 7.04 -17.56 -13.51
CA LEU A 211 6.04 -18.55 -13.08
C LEU A 211 5.56 -19.45 -14.24
N GLY A 212 6.03 -19.23 -15.45
CA GLY A 212 5.74 -20.07 -16.63
C GLY A 212 4.63 -19.54 -17.55
N LYS A 213 4.08 -18.34 -17.28
CA LYS A 213 3.10 -17.74 -18.19
C LYS A 213 3.79 -17.20 -19.45
N GLN A 214 3.30 -17.62 -20.63
CA GLN A 214 3.87 -17.22 -21.92
C GLN A 214 3.10 -16.05 -22.57
N ASP A 215 1.77 -16.07 -22.49
CA ASP A 215 0.92 -15.05 -23.10
C ASP A 215 0.83 -13.83 -22.19
N LEU A 216 1.78 -12.91 -22.33
CA LEU A 216 1.84 -11.66 -21.58
C LEU A 216 1.36 -10.49 -22.43
N VAL A 217 0.57 -9.61 -21.84
CA VAL A 217 0.16 -8.35 -22.44
C VAL A 217 1.38 -7.45 -22.61
N THR A 218 1.53 -6.85 -23.76
CA THR A 218 2.61 -5.91 -24.02
C THR A 218 2.43 -4.62 -23.24
N GLU A 219 3.53 -3.91 -22.98
CA GLU A 219 3.47 -2.59 -22.36
C GLU A 219 2.55 -1.65 -23.16
N GLN A 220 2.63 -1.69 -24.51
CA GLN A 220 1.83 -0.81 -25.37
C GLN A 220 0.33 -1.08 -25.24
N GLU A 221 -0.10 -2.35 -25.19
CA GLU A 221 -1.52 -2.70 -24.99
C GLU A 221 -2.06 -2.18 -23.65
N VAL A 222 -1.26 -2.24 -22.59
CA VAL A 222 -1.64 -1.68 -21.28
C VAL A 222 -1.73 -0.16 -21.36
N LEU A 223 -0.76 0.51 -21.99
CA LEU A 223 -0.76 1.95 -22.16
C LEU A 223 -1.94 2.42 -23.01
N ASP A 224 -2.25 1.74 -24.12
CA ASP A 224 -3.41 2.04 -24.95
C ASP A 224 -4.72 1.88 -24.17
N SER A 225 -4.79 0.84 -23.32
CA SER A 225 -5.93 0.64 -22.42
C SER A 225 -6.09 1.76 -21.38
N VAL A 226 -4.99 2.33 -20.90
CA VAL A 226 -4.98 3.42 -19.92
C VAL A 226 -5.33 4.77 -20.55
N TYR A 227 -4.74 5.08 -21.69
CA TYR A 227 -4.87 6.40 -22.34
C TYR A 227 -6.04 6.46 -23.35
N GLY A 228 -6.62 5.32 -23.71
CA GLY A 228 -7.49 5.16 -24.86
C GLY A 228 -6.66 5.02 -26.15
N GLU A 229 -7.15 4.26 -27.12
CA GLU A 229 -6.54 4.22 -28.45
C GLU A 229 -6.49 5.65 -29.01
N LYS A 230 -5.32 6.13 -29.36
CA LYS A 230 -5.21 7.30 -30.22
C LYS A 230 -5.80 6.94 -31.57
N LYS A 231 -7.06 7.33 -31.80
CA LYS A 231 -7.64 7.33 -33.15
C LYS A 231 -6.87 8.26 -34.06
#